data_c144285f76cd2b3035859a347cea48be
#
_entry.id   c144285f76cd2b3035859a347cea48be
#
_cell.length_a   1.000
_cell.length_b   1.000
_cell.length_c   1.000
_cell.angle_alpha   90.00
_cell.angle_beta   90.00
_cell.angle_gamma   90.00
#
_symmetry.space_group_name_H-M   'P 1'
#
loop_
_entity.id
_entity.type
_entity.pdbx_description
1 polymer ?
#
loop_
_entity_poly.entity_id
_entity_poly.type
_entity_poly.pdbx_seq_one_letter_code
_entity_poly.pdbx_strand_id
1 'polypeptide(L)'
;MGASAAYHLAQCGIAPRNIVLLEKENFFGQGATGRCAGGVRYQFSTEINVKLSIASLPMIERFKDEIGQEVSYKQCGYLLVATNENEVNVFKHNVKLQNGLGVQTQLLSGDEVRKRLPLMKFDDALAGTFNQKDGVVDPNSVVMGYINAAIKLGVQVITGAEVTGFRLRGNNIDEVRTNVGAVKTRMVLNAAGPWAGQIGKMAGIHIPVIPLRRQMFTTSPLKEITDEFPFVIDFARSLYFHREGEGLLIGMSNQNEQPGFVQIVDEDFELVNLEAAIERMPLVEKAQRVSHWAGLYEVTPDAHPIYGATNVEGFYVCTGFSGHGFMHGPISGKLMSEYILDGKFLSVDVSMLDLKRFEERRLIQEYNVV
;
A
#
# COMPACT_ATOMS: atom_id res chain seq x y z
N MET A 1 5.34 6.58 1.30
CA MET A 1 4.99 7.94 0.84
C MET A 1 6.04 8.97 1.26
N GLY A 2 6.22 9.25 2.53
CA GLY A 2 7.10 10.30 3.03
C GLY A 2 8.53 10.23 2.50
N ALA A 3 9.15 9.04 2.49
CA ALA A 3 10.50 8.85 1.96
C ALA A 3 10.60 9.16 0.46
N SER A 4 9.63 8.67 -0.35
CA SER A 4 9.55 8.98 -1.77
C SER A 4 9.34 10.47 -2.01
N ALA A 5 8.43 11.12 -1.26
CA ALA A 5 8.20 12.57 -1.37
C ALA A 5 9.45 13.38 -1.01
N ALA A 6 10.16 13.03 0.07
CA ALA A 6 11.39 13.70 0.47
C ALA A 6 12.49 13.60 -0.60
N TYR A 7 12.64 12.43 -1.22
CA TYR A 7 13.54 12.21 -2.33
C TYR A 7 13.18 13.07 -3.55
N HIS A 8 11.92 13.03 -4.00
CA HIS A 8 11.49 13.76 -5.19
C HIS A 8 11.50 15.28 -4.99
N LEU A 9 11.12 15.78 -3.81
CA LEU A 9 11.26 17.21 -3.48
C LEU A 9 12.72 17.69 -3.56
N ALA A 10 13.66 16.87 -3.06
CA ALA A 10 15.08 17.17 -3.14
C ALA A 10 15.63 17.12 -4.59
N GLN A 11 15.08 16.23 -5.42
CA GLN A 11 15.44 16.12 -6.84
C GLN A 11 14.87 17.29 -7.68
N CYS A 12 13.66 17.78 -7.33
CA CYS A 12 12.90 18.70 -8.18
C CYS A 12 13.04 20.18 -7.80
N GLY A 13 13.88 20.56 -6.84
CA GLY A 13 14.23 21.96 -6.65
C GLY A 13 14.16 22.54 -5.25
N ILE A 14 13.66 21.81 -4.23
CA ILE A 14 13.83 22.26 -2.85
C ILE A 14 15.27 21.92 -2.40
N ALA A 15 15.99 22.92 -1.90
CA ALA A 15 17.32 22.67 -1.35
C ALA A 15 17.23 21.56 -0.29
N PRO A 16 17.96 20.43 -0.42
CA PRO A 16 17.75 19.25 0.42
C PRO A 16 17.88 19.52 1.93
N ARG A 17 18.78 20.44 2.31
CA ARG A 17 18.94 20.90 3.71
C ARG A 17 17.68 21.56 4.32
N ASN A 18 16.71 21.95 3.49
CA ASN A 18 15.44 22.54 3.91
C ASN A 18 14.32 21.48 4.00
N ILE A 19 14.65 20.22 3.76
CA ILE A 19 13.71 19.09 3.88
C ILE A 19 14.08 18.29 5.13
N VAL A 20 13.10 18.07 5.99
CA VAL A 20 13.24 17.21 7.17
C VAL A 20 12.22 16.10 7.08
N LEU A 21 12.67 14.86 7.09
CA LEU A 21 11.84 13.66 7.21
C LEU A 21 11.81 13.23 8.69
N LEU A 22 10.63 13.23 9.29
CA LEU A 22 10.41 12.81 10.68
C LEU A 22 9.81 11.40 10.69
N GLU A 23 10.39 10.50 11.48
CA GLU A 23 9.88 9.16 11.76
C GLU A 23 9.74 8.99 13.27
N LYS A 24 8.55 8.58 13.75
CA LYS A 24 8.29 8.40 15.18
C LYS A 24 9.02 7.19 15.77
N GLU A 25 9.21 6.15 14.97
CA GLU A 25 9.89 4.94 15.40
C GLU A 25 11.43 5.13 15.35
N ASN A 26 12.16 4.31 16.08
CA ASN A 26 13.64 4.35 16.09
C ASN A 26 14.23 3.80 14.80
N PHE A 27 13.46 3.03 14.03
CA PHE A 27 13.86 2.42 12.77
C PHE A 27 12.78 2.66 11.71
N PHE A 28 13.21 2.72 10.44
CA PHE A 28 12.29 2.80 9.30
C PHE A 28 11.59 1.46 9.03
N GLY A 29 10.48 1.51 8.33
CA GLY A 29 9.72 0.31 7.97
C GLY A 29 8.93 -0.32 9.11
N GLN A 30 8.84 0.29 10.28
CA GLN A 30 8.07 -0.26 11.42
C GLN A 30 6.56 -0.02 11.30
N GLY A 31 6.14 0.90 10.43
CA GLY A 31 4.73 1.16 10.13
C GLY A 31 4.14 0.18 9.12
N ALA A 32 3.04 0.60 8.47
CA ALA A 32 2.27 -0.22 7.52
C ALA A 32 3.13 -0.80 6.38
N THR A 33 4.11 -0.05 5.86
CA THR A 33 4.94 -0.47 4.73
C THR A 33 5.79 -1.71 5.03
N GLY A 34 6.53 -1.74 6.12
CA GLY A 34 7.39 -2.89 6.45
C GLY A 34 6.62 -4.09 7.02
N ARG A 35 5.31 -3.94 7.21
CA ARG A 35 4.41 -5.00 7.69
C ARG A 35 3.45 -5.50 6.62
N CYS A 36 3.55 -5.02 5.37
CA CYS A 36 2.71 -5.46 4.27
C CYS A 36 3.28 -6.72 3.59
N ALA A 37 2.45 -7.37 2.79
CA ALA A 37 2.81 -8.57 2.02
C ALA A 37 3.71 -8.29 0.80
N GLY A 38 4.07 -7.04 0.53
CA GLY A 38 4.96 -6.68 -0.60
C GLY A 38 4.35 -6.82 -1.99
N GLY A 39 3.05 -7.09 -2.09
CA GLY A 39 2.37 -7.25 -3.36
C GLY A 39 2.28 -5.95 -4.17
N VAL A 40 2.50 -6.05 -5.49
CA VAL A 40 2.35 -4.94 -6.45
C VAL A 40 1.56 -5.42 -7.66
N ARG A 41 0.52 -4.66 -8.06
CA ARG A 41 -0.42 -5.08 -9.09
C ARG A 41 -1.04 -3.93 -9.87
N TYR A 42 -1.49 -4.22 -11.09
CA TYR A 42 -2.29 -3.33 -11.94
C TYR A 42 -3.80 -3.56 -11.75
N GLN A 43 -4.20 -4.67 -11.18
CA GLN A 43 -5.58 -5.16 -11.13
C GLN A 43 -6.42 -4.42 -10.09
N PHE A 44 -6.97 -3.26 -10.46
CA PHE A 44 -7.92 -2.45 -9.69
C PHE A 44 -9.25 -2.29 -10.42
N SER A 45 -10.29 -1.86 -9.69
CA SER A 45 -11.64 -1.65 -10.22
C SER A 45 -11.92 -0.22 -10.65
N THR A 46 -11.03 0.72 -10.34
CA THR A 46 -11.17 2.13 -10.69
C THR A 46 -10.04 2.60 -11.61
N GLU A 47 -10.39 3.45 -12.55
CA GLU A 47 -9.46 3.99 -13.54
C GLU A 47 -8.26 4.69 -12.89
N ILE A 48 -8.51 5.45 -11.82
CA ILE A 48 -7.46 6.20 -11.15
C ILE A 48 -6.43 5.29 -10.48
N ASN A 49 -6.83 4.20 -9.82
CA ASN A 49 -5.90 3.26 -9.21
C ASN A 49 -5.11 2.47 -10.27
N VAL A 50 -5.75 2.12 -11.40
CA VAL A 50 -5.03 1.52 -12.54
C VAL A 50 -3.98 2.49 -13.09
N LYS A 51 -4.32 3.78 -13.27
CA LYS A 51 -3.37 4.82 -13.72
C LYS A 51 -2.22 5.02 -12.73
N LEU A 52 -2.50 5.01 -11.43
CA LEU A 52 -1.46 5.07 -10.40
C LEU A 52 -0.51 3.87 -10.49
N SER A 53 -1.03 2.66 -10.73
CA SER A 53 -0.19 1.47 -10.95
C SER A 53 0.63 1.56 -12.23
N ILE A 54 0.02 2.01 -13.35
CA ILE A 54 0.73 2.22 -14.63
C ILE A 54 1.91 3.19 -14.48
N ALA A 55 1.77 4.21 -13.65
CA ALA A 55 2.84 5.16 -13.38
C ALA A 55 3.86 4.65 -12.36
N SER A 56 3.43 3.86 -11.36
CA SER A 56 4.26 3.47 -10.22
C SER A 56 5.10 2.21 -10.47
N LEU A 57 4.51 1.16 -11.06
CA LEU A 57 5.21 -0.13 -11.21
C LEU A 57 6.48 -0.03 -12.07
N PRO A 58 6.51 0.74 -13.18
CA PRO A 58 7.74 0.97 -13.92
C PRO A 58 8.84 1.69 -13.10
N MET A 59 8.48 2.49 -12.09
CA MET A 59 9.45 3.09 -11.17
C MET A 59 10.08 2.01 -10.26
N ILE A 60 9.30 1.00 -9.88
CA ILE A 60 9.81 -0.16 -9.13
C ILE A 60 10.69 -1.04 -10.02
N GLU A 61 10.31 -1.28 -11.27
CA GLU A 61 11.11 -2.05 -12.24
C GLU A 61 12.51 -1.44 -12.45
N ARG A 62 12.58 -0.10 -12.53
CA ARG A 62 13.83 0.63 -12.71
C ARG A 62 14.46 1.13 -11.41
N PHE A 63 13.99 0.64 -10.25
CA PHE A 63 14.38 1.17 -8.95
C PHE A 63 15.90 1.10 -8.72
N LYS A 64 16.52 0.00 -9.12
CA LYS A 64 17.98 -0.16 -9.04
C LYS A 64 18.72 0.89 -9.87
N ASP A 65 18.28 1.16 -11.09
CA ASP A 65 18.91 2.09 -12.00
C ASP A 65 18.70 3.56 -11.58
N GLU A 66 17.49 3.87 -11.09
CA GLU A 66 17.10 5.25 -10.74
C GLU A 66 17.50 5.63 -9.30
N ILE A 67 17.40 4.70 -8.36
CA ILE A 67 17.62 4.94 -6.92
C ILE A 67 18.93 4.33 -6.42
N GLY A 68 19.44 3.30 -7.11
CA GLY A 68 20.68 2.62 -6.74
C GLY A 68 20.50 1.51 -5.71
N GLN A 69 19.26 1.05 -5.46
CA GLN A 69 18.92 0.00 -4.50
C GLN A 69 18.25 -1.18 -5.19
N GLU A 70 18.77 -2.41 -4.97
CA GLU A 70 18.09 -3.64 -5.38
C GLU A 70 16.84 -3.88 -4.52
N VAL A 71 15.71 -4.23 -5.13
CA VAL A 71 14.42 -4.40 -4.43
C VAL A 71 13.78 -5.78 -4.59
N SER A 72 14.51 -6.73 -5.17
CA SER A 72 14.05 -8.13 -5.36
C SER A 72 12.64 -8.24 -5.97
N TYR A 73 12.39 -7.47 -7.03
CA TYR A 73 11.10 -7.50 -7.72
C TYR A 73 10.94 -8.81 -8.49
N LYS A 74 9.92 -9.60 -8.14
CA LYS A 74 9.56 -10.86 -8.79
C LYS A 74 8.19 -10.72 -9.45
N GLN A 75 8.17 -10.73 -10.79
CA GLN A 75 6.94 -10.73 -11.59
C GLN A 75 6.38 -12.15 -11.72
N CYS A 76 5.95 -12.72 -10.62
CA CYS A 76 5.32 -14.05 -10.55
C CYS A 76 3.87 -14.07 -11.02
N GLY A 77 3.30 -12.90 -11.27
CA GLY A 77 1.89 -12.70 -11.59
C GLY A 77 0.98 -12.65 -10.37
N TYR A 78 -0.20 -12.07 -10.57
CA TYR A 78 -1.30 -12.08 -9.59
C TYR A 78 -2.51 -12.78 -10.18
N LEU A 79 -3.07 -13.73 -9.43
CA LEU A 79 -4.29 -14.44 -9.78
C LEU A 79 -5.36 -14.18 -8.73
N LEU A 80 -6.39 -13.42 -9.09
CA LEU A 80 -7.60 -13.28 -8.29
C LEU A 80 -8.60 -14.33 -8.72
N VAL A 81 -9.19 -15.06 -7.79
CA VAL A 81 -10.15 -16.14 -8.03
C VAL A 81 -11.53 -15.72 -7.58
N ALA A 82 -12.52 -15.84 -8.47
CA ALA A 82 -13.93 -15.63 -8.23
C ALA A 82 -14.66 -16.96 -8.04
N THR A 83 -15.48 -17.04 -6.98
CA THR A 83 -16.23 -18.25 -6.62
C THR A 83 -17.75 -18.06 -6.68
N ASN A 84 -18.22 -16.86 -7.04
CA ASN A 84 -19.63 -16.56 -7.27
C ASN A 84 -19.83 -15.65 -8.48
N GLU A 85 -21.07 -15.62 -9.02
CA GLU A 85 -21.40 -14.90 -10.25
C GLU A 85 -21.25 -13.36 -10.12
N ASN A 86 -21.44 -12.80 -8.93
CA ASN A 86 -21.26 -11.35 -8.74
C ASN A 86 -19.78 -10.97 -8.95
N GLU A 87 -18.87 -11.74 -8.37
CA GLU A 87 -17.42 -11.55 -8.56
C GLU A 87 -17.01 -11.72 -10.01
N VAL A 88 -17.57 -12.72 -10.72
CA VAL A 88 -17.33 -12.94 -12.15
C VAL A 88 -17.71 -11.70 -12.95
N ASN A 89 -18.85 -11.09 -12.66
CA ASN A 89 -19.30 -9.88 -13.35
C ASN A 89 -18.39 -8.68 -13.05
N VAL A 90 -17.96 -8.52 -11.80
CA VAL A 90 -16.96 -7.52 -11.40
C VAL A 90 -15.65 -7.74 -12.16
N PHE A 91 -15.15 -8.96 -12.22
CA PHE A 91 -13.90 -9.30 -12.93
C PHE A 91 -13.98 -9.00 -14.42
N LYS A 92 -15.08 -9.34 -15.09
CA LYS A 92 -15.31 -8.99 -16.51
C LYS A 92 -15.24 -7.48 -16.73
N HIS A 93 -15.87 -6.69 -15.87
CA HIS A 93 -15.84 -5.24 -15.93
C HIS A 93 -14.41 -4.71 -15.73
N ASN A 94 -13.72 -5.18 -14.70
CA ASN A 94 -12.37 -4.74 -14.34
C ASN A 94 -11.35 -5.07 -15.44
N VAL A 95 -11.40 -6.28 -16.02
CA VAL A 95 -10.53 -6.67 -17.14
C VAL A 95 -10.75 -5.75 -18.35
N LYS A 96 -12.01 -5.42 -18.67
CA LYS A 96 -12.32 -4.49 -19.75
C LYS A 96 -11.75 -3.09 -19.48
N LEU A 97 -11.91 -2.57 -18.27
CA LEU A 97 -11.35 -1.28 -17.85
C LEU A 97 -9.82 -1.28 -17.96
N GLN A 98 -9.17 -2.26 -17.34
CA GLN A 98 -7.71 -2.39 -17.29
C GLN A 98 -7.11 -2.50 -18.68
N ASN A 99 -7.68 -3.36 -19.55
CA ASN A 99 -7.22 -3.54 -20.91
C ASN A 99 -7.48 -2.29 -21.80
N GLY A 100 -8.56 -1.56 -21.52
CA GLY A 100 -8.81 -0.26 -22.14
C GLY A 100 -7.77 0.81 -21.81
N LEU A 101 -7.08 0.66 -20.67
CA LEU A 101 -5.97 1.51 -20.23
C LEU A 101 -4.58 0.96 -20.65
N GLY A 102 -4.53 -0.14 -21.41
CA GLY A 102 -3.30 -0.74 -21.90
C GLY A 102 -2.67 -1.80 -20.96
N VAL A 103 -3.36 -2.16 -19.87
CA VAL A 103 -2.95 -3.26 -18.99
C VAL A 103 -3.39 -4.59 -19.62
N GLN A 104 -2.52 -5.57 -19.64
CA GLN A 104 -2.79 -6.86 -20.29
C GLN A 104 -3.30 -7.89 -19.27
N THR A 105 -4.46 -7.65 -18.67
CA THR A 105 -5.09 -8.58 -17.74
C THR A 105 -5.89 -9.65 -18.49
N GLN A 106 -5.67 -10.91 -18.16
CA GLN A 106 -6.38 -12.05 -18.71
C GLN A 106 -7.61 -12.38 -17.83
N LEU A 107 -8.74 -12.65 -18.47
CA LEU A 107 -9.88 -13.31 -17.83
C LEU A 107 -9.76 -14.82 -18.07
N LEU A 108 -9.73 -15.59 -17.00
CA LEU A 108 -9.60 -17.04 -17.01
C LEU A 108 -10.93 -17.71 -16.65
N SER A 109 -11.22 -18.83 -17.27
CA SER A 109 -12.30 -19.74 -16.82
C SER A 109 -11.90 -20.47 -15.54
N GLY A 110 -12.87 -21.05 -14.82
CA GLY A 110 -12.59 -21.87 -13.64
C GLY A 110 -11.64 -23.03 -13.91
N ASP A 111 -11.75 -23.66 -15.11
CA ASP A 111 -10.82 -24.75 -15.50
C ASP A 111 -9.38 -24.25 -15.71
N GLU A 112 -9.21 -23.08 -16.29
CA GLU A 112 -7.89 -22.45 -16.44
C GLU A 112 -7.28 -22.04 -15.08
N VAL A 113 -8.11 -21.58 -14.14
CA VAL A 113 -7.69 -21.30 -12.75
C VAL A 113 -7.19 -22.60 -12.10
N ARG A 114 -7.97 -23.69 -12.14
CA ARG A 114 -7.59 -25.00 -11.56
C ARG A 114 -6.30 -25.55 -12.19
N LYS A 115 -6.16 -25.42 -13.50
CA LYS A 115 -4.95 -25.86 -14.22
C LYS A 115 -3.72 -25.04 -13.81
N ARG A 116 -3.87 -23.75 -13.53
CA ARG A 116 -2.77 -22.86 -13.12
C ARG A 116 -2.38 -23.05 -11.66
N LEU A 117 -3.32 -23.49 -10.81
CA LEU A 117 -3.13 -23.70 -9.37
C LEU A 117 -3.28 -25.17 -8.96
N PRO A 118 -2.45 -26.10 -9.49
CA PRO A 118 -2.62 -27.55 -9.25
C PRO A 118 -2.40 -27.96 -7.79
N LEU A 119 -1.77 -27.12 -6.98
CA LEU A 119 -1.53 -27.34 -5.55
C LEU A 119 -2.69 -26.86 -4.67
N MET A 120 -3.65 -26.12 -5.24
CA MET A 120 -4.77 -25.53 -4.51
C MET A 120 -6.10 -26.14 -4.89
N LYS A 121 -7.04 -26.14 -3.95
CA LYS A 121 -8.41 -26.62 -4.14
C LYS A 121 -9.33 -25.45 -4.48
N PHE A 122 -9.59 -25.27 -5.76
CA PHE A 122 -10.55 -24.30 -6.29
C PHE A 122 -11.60 -24.99 -7.16
N ASP A 123 -12.21 -26.07 -6.62
CA ASP A 123 -13.29 -26.79 -7.31
C ASP A 123 -14.51 -25.87 -7.57
N ASP A 124 -14.69 -24.88 -6.72
CA ASP A 124 -15.71 -23.84 -6.78
C ASP A 124 -15.33 -22.62 -7.63
N ALA A 125 -14.12 -22.58 -8.22
CA ALA A 125 -13.71 -21.44 -9.07
C ALA A 125 -14.61 -21.35 -10.31
N LEU A 126 -15.23 -20.20 -10.52
CA LEU A 126 -16.01 -19.86 -11.71
C LEU A 126 -15.17 -19.09 -12.74
N ALA A 127 -14.31 -18.19 -12.28
CA ALA A 127 -13.42 -17.40 -13.11
C ALA A 127 -12.19 -16.94 -12.32
N GLY A 128 -11.22 -16.39 -13.04
CA GLY A 128 -10.08 -15.68 -12.44
C GLY A 128 -9.61 -14.53 -13.30
N THR A 129 -8.87 -13.60 -12.70
CA THR A 129 -8.13 -12.58 -13.44
C THR A 129 -6.65 -12.73 -13.17
N PHE A 130 -5.84 -12.66 -14.22
CA PHE A 130 -4.39 -12.86 -14.12
C PHE A 130 -3.64 -11.78 -14.89
N ASN A 131 -2.62 -11.20 -14.25
CA ASN A 131 -1.65 -10.34 -14.92
C ASN A 131 -0.22 -10.79 -14.56
N GLN A 132 0.56 -11.17 -15.57
CA GLN A 132 1.92 -11.66 -15.40
C GLN A 132 2.89 -10.61 -14.89
N LYS A 133 2.64 -9.32 -15.14
CA LYS A 133 3.52 -8.21 -14.71
C LYS A 133 3.30 -7.79 -13.25
N ASP A 134 2.23 -8.28 -12.64
CA ASP A 134 2.02 -8.15 -11.21
C ASP A 134 3.00 -9.07 -10.45
N GLY A 135 3.26 -8.80 -9.19
CA GLY A 135 4.20 -9.64 -8.44
C GLY A 135 4.44 -9.16 -7.01
N VAL A 136 5.61 -9.50 -6.50
CA VAL A 136 6.03 -9.14 -5.13
C VAL A 136 7.37 -8.41 -5.14
N VAL A 137 7.53 -7.52 -4.18
CA VAL A 137 8.73 -6.69 -4.00
C VAL A 137 9.04 -6.62 -2.51
N ASP A 138 10.32 -6.59 -2.12
CA ASP A 138 10.67 -6.36 -0.73
C ASP A 138 10.36 -4.91 -0.31
N PRO A 139 9.38 -4.70 0.60
CA PRO A 139 8.96 -3.36 1.00
C PRO A 139 10.06 -2.58 1.73
N ASN A 140 10.88 -3.27 2.51
CA ASN A 140 11.94 -2.64 3.29
C ASN A 140 13.03 -2.08 2.38
N SER A 141 13.42 -2.83 1.35
CA SER A 141 14.40 -2.36 0.35
C SER A 141 13.91 -1.11 -0.39
N VAL A 142 12.62 -1.03 -0.73
CA VAL A 142 12.05 0.18 -1.38
C VAL A 142 12.08 1.38 -0.44
N VAL A 143 11.67 1.22 0.83
CA VAL A 143 11.70 2.30 1.82
C VAL A 143 13.14 2.77 2.05
N MET A 144 14.05 1.84 2.32
CA MET A 144 15.46 2.16 2.57
C MET A 144 16.15 2.78 1.36
N GLY A 145 15.80 2.33 0.16
CA GLY A 145 16.30 2.93 -1.08
C GLY A 145 15.97 4.41 -1.17
N TYR A 146 14.71 4.80 -1.00
CA TYR A 146 14.31 6.21 -1.00
C TYR A 146 14.95 7.01 0.14
N ILE A 147 15.02 6.45 1.35
CA ILE A 147 15.61 7.13 2.50
C ILE A 147 17.10 7.38 2.26
N ASN A 148 17.85 6.35 1.85
CA ASN A 148 19.28 6.45 1.57
C ASN A 148 19.57 7.45 0.43
N ALA A 149 18.75 7.42 -0.62
CA ALA A 149 18.85 8.38 -1.72
C ALA A 149 18.56 9.82 -1.27
N ALA A 150 17.54 10.03 -0.43
CA ALA A 150 17.23 11.35 0.13
C ALA A 150 18.35 11.86 1.05
N ILE A 151 18.89 11.01 1.92
CA ILE A 151 20.06 11.35 2.78
C ILE A 151 21.27 11.71 1.93
N LYS A 152 21.55 10.93 0.89
CA LYS A 152 22.67 11.18 -0.03
C LYS A 152 22.57 12.54 -0.75
N LEU A 153 21.34 13.00 -1.00
CA LEU A 153 21.08 14.34 -1.53
C LEU A 153 21.25 15.44 -0.47
N GLY A 154 21.23 15.11 0.83
CA GLY A 154 21.38 16.06 1.93
C GLY A 154 20.06 16.35 2.69
N VAL A 155 19.02 15.55 2.51
CA VAL A 155 17.79 15.63 3.31
C VAL A 155 18.10 15.25 4.75
N GLN A 156 17.57 16.01 5.71
CA GLN A 156 17.67 15.67 7.13
C GLN A 156 16.65 14.61 7.50
N VAL A 157 17.08 13.54 8.15
CA VAL A 157 16.20 12.45 8.57
C VAL A 157 16.37 12.26 10.08
N ILE A 158 15.25 12.29 10.81
CA ILE A 158 15.23 12.18 12.27
C ILE A 158 14.27 11.05 12.66
N THR A 159 14.80 9.99 13.26
CA THR A 159 14.05 8.88 13.84
C THR A 159 13.78 9.12 15.32
N GLY A 160 12.84 8.38 15.93
CA GLY A 160 12.40 8.61 17.31
C GLY A 160 11.72 9.97 17.50
N ALA A 161 11.32 10.64 16.42
CA ALA A 161 10.76 11.98 16.40
C ALA A 161 9.25 11.93 16.17
N GLU A 162 8.51 11.78 17.25
CA GLU A 162 7.04 11.79 17.24
C GLU A 162 6.52 13.23 17.19
N VAL A 163 5.65 13.54 16.24
CA VAL A 163 4.95 14.82 16.15
C VAL A 163 3.92 14.89 17.28
N THR A 164 4.04 15.94 18.12
CA THR A 164 3.19 16.17 19.29
C THR A 164 2.25 17.37 19.11
N GLY A 165 2.41 18.15 18.03
CA GLY A 165 1.53 19.28 17.74
C GLY A 165 2.09 20.24 16.71
N PHE A 166 1.32 21.28 16.45
CA PHE A 166 1.68 22.35 15.51
C PHE A 166 1.50 23.72 16.18
N ARG A 167 2.31 24.67 15.76
CA ARG A 167 2.01 26.08 15.98
C ARG A 167 1.52 26.67 14.66
N LEU A 168 0.37 27.33 14.73
CA LEU A 168 -0.22 28.07 13.62
C LEU A 168 -0.06 29.57 13.84
N ARG A 169 0.12 30.32 12.76
CA ARG A 169 0.02 31.76 12.73
C ARG A 169 -1.15 32.15 11.83
N GLY A 170 -2.30 32.51 12.46
CA GLY A 170 -3.57 32.54 11.75
C GLY A 170 -3.92 31.13 11.26
N ASN A 171 -4.16 30.98 9.97
CA ASN A 171 -4.45 29.68 9.34
C ASN A 171 -3.23 29.03 8.66
N ASN A 172 -2.00 29.50 8.94
CA ASN A 172 -0.77 29.01 8.30
C ASN A 172 0.06 28.21 9.28
N ILE A 173 0.71 27.13 8.80
CA ILE A 173 1.74 26.41 9.54
C ILE A 173 2.92 27.36 9.82
N ASP A 174 3.43 27.36 11.07
CA ASP A 174 4.60 28.11 11.50
C ASP A 174 5.67 27.20 12.12
N GLU A 175 5.25 26.09 12.77
CA GLU A 175 6.18 25.17 13.44
C GLU A 175 5.54 23.80 13.65
N VAL A 176 6.33 22.74 13.47
CA VAL A 176 6.02 21.37 13.91
C VAL A 176 6.72 21.11 15.23
N ARG A 177 5.99 20.63 16.23
CA ARG A 177 6.53 20.22 17.54
C ARG A 177 6.67 18.71 17.60
N THR A 178 7.78 18.26 18.14
CA THR A 178 8.04 16.83 18.37
C THR A 178 8.49 16.60 19.82
N ASN A 179 8.53 15.33 20.23
CA ASN A 179 9.09 14.92 21.52
C ASN A 179 10.59 15.24 21.68
N VAL A 180 11.32 15.46 20.57
CA VAL A 180 12.77 15.74 20.56
C VAL A 180 13.12 17.17 20.17
N GLY A 181 12.14 18.04 19.94
CA GLY A 181 12.36 19.45 19.60
C GLY A 181 11.30 19.99 18.65
N ALA A 182 11.59 21.13 18.02
CA ALA A 182 10.66 21.79 17.11
C ALA A 182 11.33 22.14 15.78
N VAL A 183 10.59 22.03 14.69
CA VAL A 183 11.02 22.38 13.34
C VAL A 183 10.21 23.59 12.87
N LYS A 184 10.87 24.74 12.64
CA LYS A 184 10.24 25.89 12.01
C LYS A 184 10.06 25.61 10.51
N THR A 185 8.82 25.61 10.07
CA THR A 185 8.48 25.38 8.67
C THR A 185 7.13 26.02 8.35
N ARG A 186 6.92 26.34 7.07
CA ARG A 186 5.63 26.76 6.51
C ARG A 186 4.93 25.65 5.73
N MET A 187 5.57 24.49 5.58
CA MET A 187 5.02 23.37 4.81
C MET A 187 5.19 22.08 5.57
N VAL A 188 4.14 21.29 5.60
CA VAL A 188 4.09 19.94 6.18
C VAL A 188 3.38 19.01 5.22
N LEU A 189 3.99 17.89 4.93
CA LEU A 189 3.32 16.76 4.26
C LEU A 189 3.03 15.68 5.29
N ASN A 190 1.75 15.48 5.59
CA ASN A 190 1.29 14.39 6.43
C ASN A 190 1.20 13.10 5.59
N ALA A 191 2.20 12.25 5.74
CA ALA A 191 2.30 10.92 5.15
C ALA A 191 2.36 9.85 6.26
N ALA A 192 1.71 10.10 7.41
CA ALA A 192 1.80 9.28 8.62
C ALA A 192 0.92 8.02 8.58
N GLY A 193 0.39 7.65 7.42
CA GLY A 193 -0.36 6.40 7.24
C GLY A 193 -1.53 6.27 8.21
N PRO A 194 -1.63 5.17 8.97
CA PRO A 194 -2.73 4.95 9.91
C PRO A 194 -2.88 6.05 10.99
N TRP A 195 -1.81 6.80 11.29
CA TRP A 195 -1.82 7.90 12.27
C TRP A 195 -2.15 9.27 11.64
N ALA A 196 -2.36 9.34 10.33
CA ALA A 196 -2.59 10.60 9.64
C ALA A 196 -3.80 11.38 10.18
N GLY A 197 -4.87 10.69 10.61
CA GLY A 197 -6.02 11.31 11.26
C GLY A 197 -5.67 11.98 12.60
N GLN A 198 -4.79 11.37 13.40
CA GLN A 198 -4.31 11.95 14.66
C GLN A 198 -3.45 13.19 14.40
N ILE A 199 -2.54 13.11 13.45
CA ILE A 199 -1.70 14.25 13.03
C ILE A 199 -2.56 15.40 12.49
N GLY A 200 -3.55 15.10 11.64
CA GLY A 200 -4.51 16.11 11.16
C GLY A 200 -5.26 16.80 12.30
N LYS A 201 -5.77 16.03 13.26
CA LYS A 201 -6.49 16.57 14.43
C LYS A 201 -5.64 17.56 15.25
N MET A 202 -4.33 17.34 15.36
CA MET A 202 -3.42 18.27 16.05
C MET A 202 -3.34 19.65 15.37
N ALA A 203 -3.64 19.72 14.07
CA ALA A 203 -3.71 20.96 13.29
C ALA A 203 -5.16 21.45 13.07
N GLY A 204 -6.15 20.81 13.70
CA GLY A 204 -7.56 21.15 13.51
C GLY A 204 -8.19 20.64 12.21
N ILE A 205 -7.56 19.65 11.57
CA ILE A 205 -7.98 19.07 10.29
C ILE A 205 -8.59 17.69 10.55
N HIS A 206 -9.79 17.46 10.01
CA HIS A 206 -10.39 16.12 9.99
C HIS A 206 -9.91 15.34 8.75
N ILE A 207 -9.17 14.24 8.96
CA ILE A 207 -8.74 13.32 7.91
C ILE A 207 -9.43 11.97 8.19
N PRO A 208 -10.37 11.52 7.35
CA PRO A 208 -11.19 10.34 7.60
C PRO A 208 -10.42 9.04 7.27
N VAL A 209 -9.35 8.80 8.00
CA VAL A 209 -8.54 7.57 7.92
C VAL A 209 -8.81 6.73 9.16
N ILE A 210 -9.18 5.47 8.93
CA ILE A 210 -9.48 4.49 9.96
C ILE A 210 -8.39 3.42 9.96
N PRO A 211 -7.64 3.23 11.06
CA PRO A 211 -6.69 2.13 11.18
C PRO A 211 -7.42 0.82 11.42
N LEU A 212 -7.15 -0.18 10.57
CA LEU A 212 -7.67 -1.54 10.70
C LEU A 212 -6.53 -2.54 10.70
N ARG A 213 -6.50 -3.43 11.67
CA ARG A 213 -5.50 -4.50 11.75
C ARG A 213 -5.67 -5.48 10.59
N ARG A 214 -4.53 -5.87 10.03
CA ARG A 214 -4.38 -6.97 9.08
C ARG A 214 -3.22 -7.82 9.53
N GLN A 215 -3.38 -9.14 9.48
CA GLN A 215 -2.37 -10.06 9.97
C GLN A 215 -2.06 -11.16 8.97
N MET A 216 -0.85 -11.68 9.08
CA MET A 216 -0.34 -12.71 8.20
C MET A 216 0.70 -13.55 8.92
N PHE A 217 0.96 -14.73 8.38
CA PHE A 217 2.01 -15.61 8.88
C PHE A 217 2.83 -16.21 7.74
N THR A 218 4.03 -16.69 8.05
CA THR A 218 4.89 -17.40 7.11
C THR A 218 5.04 -18.85 7.53
N THR A 219 5.27 -19.71 6.52
CA THR A 219 5.47 -21.14 6.71
C THR A 219 6.95 -21.53 6.61
N SER A 220 7.29 -22.70 7.16
CA SER A 220 8.53 -23.39 6.84
C SER A 220 8.61 -23.74 5.34
N PRO A 221 9.80 -24.09 4.81
CA PRO A 221 9.98 -24.45 3.41
C PRO A 221 9.00 -25.52 2.91
N LEU A 222 8.47 -25.30 1.72
CA LEU A 222 7.59 -26.21 0.98
C LEU A 222 8.17 -26.41 -0.43
N LYS A 223 8.77 -27.57 -0.69
CA LYS A 223 9.50 -27.86 -1.91
C LYS A 223 8.66 -27.77 -3.19
N GLU A 224 7.35 -27.95 -3.05
CA GLU A 224 6.38 -27.87 -4.13
C GLU A 224 6.12 -26.41 -4.58
N ILE A 225 6.46 -25.42 -3.74
CA ILE A 225 6.26 -23.99 -4.03
C ILE A 225 7.49 -23.45 -4.78
N THR A 226 7.33 -23.23 -6.07
CA THR A 226 8.40 -22.72 -6.95
C THR A 226 8.35 -21.20 -7.11
N ASP A 227 9.36 -20.62 -7.78
CA ASP A 227 9.38 -19.17 -8.09
C ASP A 227 8.26 -18.74 -9.05
N GLU A 228 7.63 -19.70 -9.74
CA GLU A 228 6.51 -19.46 -10.65
C GLU A 228 5.14 -19.41 -9.94
N PHE A 229 5.09 -19.75 -8.63
CA PHE A 229 3.85 -19.68 -7.87
C PHE A 229 3.36 -18.22 -7.79
N PRO A 230 2.18 -17.91 -8.35
CA PRO A 230 1.70 -16.53 -8.39
C PRO A 230 1.27 -16.04 -7.01
N PHE A 231 1.09 -14.74 -6.88
CA PHE A 231 0.31 -14.20 -5.76
C PHE A 231 -1.17 -14.56 -6.00
N VAL A 232 -1.74 -15.40 -5.16
CA VAL A 232 -3.13 -15.90 -5.30
C VAL A 232 -4.03 -15.21 -4.28
N ILE A 233 -5.19 -14.75 -4.73
CA ILE A 233 -6.24 -14.19 -3.85
C ILE A 233 -7.54 -14.96 -4.09
N ASP A 234 -8.05 -15.63 -3.04
CA ASP A 234 -9.44 -16.05 -2.94
C ASP A 234 -10.27 -14.81 -2.59
N PHE A 235 -10.92 -14.22 -3.60
CA PHE A 235 -11.52 -12.91 -3.49
C PHE A 235 -12.68 -12.89 -2.48
N ALA A 236 -13.52 -13.93 -2.47
CA ALA A 236 -14.65 -14.05 -1.54
C ALA A 236 -14.22 -14.07 -0.07
N ARG A 237 -13.08 -14.70 0.21
CA ARG A 237 -12.57 -14.88 1.59
C ARG A 237 -11.56 -13.80 2.00
N SER A 238 -11.13 -12.94 1.07
CA SER A 238 -9.98 -12.04 1.26
C SER A 238 -8.74 -12.78 1.77
N LEU A 239 -8.57 -14.04 1.35
CA LEU A 239 -7.47 -14.92 1.71
C LEU A 239 -6.43 -14.91 0.59
N TYR A 240 -5.17 -14.71 0.94
CA TYR A 240 -4.11 -14.62 -0.05
C TYR A 240 -2.88 -15.44 0.31
N PHE A 241 -2.16 -15.84 -0.74
CA PHE A 241 -0.96 -16.63 -0.67
C PHE A 241 0.07 -16.09 -1.63
N HIS A 242 1.32 -16.02 -1.24
CA HIS A 242 2.43 -15.91 -2.17
C HIS A 242 3.66 -16.61 -1.62
N ARG A 243 4.62 -16.90 -2.48
CA ARG A 243 5.90 -17.45 -2.07
C ARG A 243 6.70 -16.41 -1.28
N GLU A 244 7.16 -16.79 -0.08
CA GLU A 244 8.05 -16.01 0.75
C GLU A 244 9.26 -16.87 1.16
N GLY A 245 10.45 -16.47 0.72
CA GLY A 245 11.63 -17.34 0.84
C GLY A 245 11.44 -18.67 0.13
N GLU A 246 11.55 -19.77 0.88
CA GLU A 246 11.28 -21.15 0.41
C GLU A 246 9.90 -21.68 0.86
N GLY A 247 9.11 -20.87 1.57
CA GLY A 247 7.76 -21.19 2.04
C GLY A 247 6.71 -20.27 1.43
N LEU A 248 5.64 -20.07 2.20
CA LEU A 248 4.52 -19.19 1.87
C LEU A 248 4.38 -18.06 2.89
N LEU A 249 3.94 -16.91 2.42
CA LEU A 249 3.26 -15.92 3.21
C LEU A 249 1.76 -16.06 2.96
N ILE A 250 0.98 -16.13 4.04
CA ILE A 250 -0.48 -16.33 4.02
C ILE A 250 -1.13 -15.27 4.90
N GLY A 251 -2.13 -14.60 4.38
CA GLY A 251 -2.91 -13.63 5.13
C GLY A 251 -4.38 -13.65 4.75
N MET A 252 -5.22 -13.18 5.66
CA MET A 252 -6.65 -13.05 5.46
C MET A 252 -7.17 -11.81 6.18
N SER A 253 -8.15 -11.12 5.57
CA SER A 253 -8.77 -9.94 6.19
C SER A 253 -9.92 -10.35 7.10
N ASN A 254 -9.86 -9.97 8.39
CA ASN A 254 -11.00 -10.08 9.29
C ASN A 254 -12.01 -8.98 8.94
N GLN A 255 -13.19 -9.38 8.44
CA GLN A 255 -14.26 -8.45 8.06
C GLN A 255 -14.93 -7.79 9.29
N ASN A 256 -14.75 -8.37 10.49
CA ASN A 256 -15.31 -7.88 11.75
C ASN A 256 -14.26 -7.11 12.58
N GLU A 257 -13.08 -6.82 12.01
CA GLU A 257 -12.02 -6.12 12.72
C GLU A 257 -12.48 -4.73 13.15
N GLN A 258 -12.24 -4.41 14.42
CA GLN A 258 -12.61 -3.12 14.97
C GLN A 258 -11.51 -2.07 14.72
N PRO A 259 -11.88 -0.81 14.45
CA PRO A 259 -10.91 0.27 14.30
C PRO A 259 -10.00 0.40 15.52
N GLY A 260 -8.69 0.51 15.29
CA GLY A 260 -7.73 0.65 16.38
C GLY A 260 -6.28 0.59 15.92
N PHE A 261 -5.37 0.93 16.85
CA PHE A 261 -3.92 0.96 16.59
C PHE A 261 -3.19 -0.31 17.09
N VAL A 262 -3.93 -1.36 17.41
CA VAL A 262 -3.37 -2.63 17.87
C VAL A 262 -2.66 -3.33 16.72
N GLN A 263 -1.38 -3.65 16.92
CA GLN A 263 -0.53 -4.38 15.98
C GLN A 263 -0.04 -5.72 16.55
N ILE A 264 -0.81 -6.26 17.49
CA ILE A 264 -0.59 -7.59 18.05
C ILE A 264 -1.46 -8.57 17.25
N VAL A 265 -0.92 -9.74 16.92
CA VAL A 265 -1.65 -10.80 16.24
C VAL A 265 -2.81 -11.26 17.11
N ASP A 266 -3.97 -11.46 16.49
CA ASP A 266 -5.14 -12.10 17.06
C ASP A 266 -5.00 -13.61 16.81
N GLU A 267 -4.66 -14.35 17.83
CA GLU A 267 -4.40 -15.80 17.75
C GLU A 267 -5.68 -16.58 17.36
N ASP A 268 -6.84 -16.14 17.83
CA ASP A 268 -8.11 -16.81 17.47
C ASP A 268 -8.43 -16.61 15.97
N PHE A 269 -8.22 -15.41 15.45
CA PHE A 269 -8.40 -15.15 14.03
C PHE A 269 -7.29 -15.80 13.18
N GLU A 270 -6.08 -15.94 13.70
CA GLU A 270 -5.02 -16.69 13.00
C GLU A 270 -5.41 -18.14 12.79
N LEU A 271 -6.08 -18.78 13.75
CA LEU A 271 -6.62 -20.14 13.57
C LEU A 271 -7.64 -20.21 12.44
N VAL A 272 -8.56 -19.24 12.36
CA VAL A 272 -9.53 -19.13 11.25
C VAL A 272 -8.81 -18.97 9.91
N ASN A 273 -7.77 -18.13 9.85
CA ASN A 273 -6.93 -17.96 8.65
C ASN A 273 -6.22 -19.27 8.27
N LEU A 274 -5.64 -19.97 9.25
CA LEU A 274 -4.95 -21.25 9.02
C LEU A 274 -5.92 -22.33 8.51
N GLU A 275 -7.09 -22.47 9.09
CA GLU A 275 -8.13 -23.42 8.63
C GLU A 275 -8.52 -23.11 7.17
N ALA A 276 -8.83 -21.87 6.85
CA ALA A 276 -9.14 -21.44 5.49
C ALA A 276 -7.97 -21.69 4.52
N ALA A 277 -6.75 -21.48 4.96
CA ALA A 277 -5.55 -21.76 4.16
C ALA A 277 -5.38 -23.25 3.86
N ILE A 278 -5.58 -24.14 4.84
CA ILE A 278 -5.51 -25.59 4.67
C ILE A 278 -6.64 -26.09 3.73
N GLU A 279 -7.85 -25.54 3.86
CA GLU A 279 -8.95 -25.87 2.93
C GLU A 279 -8.56 -25.57 1.47
N ARG A 280 -7.99 -24.38 1.21
CA ARG A 280 -7.57 -23.97 -0.14
C ARG A 280 -6.29 -24.62 -0.61
N MET A 281 -5.35 -24.87 0.29
CA MET A 281 -4.06 -25.50 -0.01
C MET A 281 -3.70 -26.53 1.06
N PRO A 282 -4.12 -27.80 0.93
CA PRO A 282 -3.83 -28.85 1.92
C PRO A 282 -2.34 -29.06 2.20
N LEU A 283 -1.47 -28.62 1.29
CA LEU A 283 -0.03 -28.66 1.48
C LEU A 283 0.43 -27.88 2.73
N VAL A 284 -0.31 -26.85 3.11
CA VAL A 284 -0.02 -26.01 4.29
C VAL A 284 -0.04 -26.83 5.59
N GLU A 285 -0.84 -27.90 5.67
CA GLU A 285 -0.89 -28.79 6.84
C GLU A 285 0.46 -29.46 7.15
N LYS A 286 1.34 -29.60 6.15
CA LYS A 286 2.67 -30.18 6.31
C LYS A 286 3.72 -29.18 6.80
N ALA A 287 3.40 -27.89 6.81
CA ALA A 287 4.32 -26.84 7.17
C ALA A 287 4.19 -26.45 8.64
N GLN A 288 5.25 -25.86 9.19
CA GLN A 288 5.21 -25.19 10.48
C GLN A 288 5.11 -23.68 10.29
N ARG A 289 4.40 -23.00 11.18
CA ARG A 289 4.45 -21.54 11.25
C ARG A 289 5.85 -21.10 11.71
N VAL A 290 6.50 -20.25 10.92
CA VAL A 290 7.84 -19.71 11.22
C VAL A 290 7.72 -18.36 11.91
N SER A 291 6.91 -17.46 11.37
CA SER A 291 6.66 -16.14 11.95
C SER A 291 5.24 -15.68 11.67
N HIS A 292 4.78 -14.72 12.47
CA HIS A 292 3.52 -14.03 12.23
C HIS A 292 3.63 -12.57 12.70
N TRP A 293 2.86 -11.70 12.09
CA TRP A 293 2.78 -10.30 12.49
C TRP A 293 1.48 -9.66 12.06
N ALA A 294 1.21 -8.51 12.65
CA ALA A 294 0.09 -7.67 12.27
C ALA A 294 0.58 -6.27 11.88
N GLY A 295 -0.06 -5.70 10.89
CA GLY A 295 0.10 -4.32 10.43
C GLY A 295 -1.23 -3.59 10.44
N LEU A 296 -1.22 -2.33 10.08
CA LEU A 296 -2.43 -1.50 9.99
C LEU A 296 -2.68 -1.06 8.55
N TYR A 297 -3.88 -1.31 8.05
CA TYR A 297 -4.40 -0.58 6.91
C TYR A 297 -4.83 0.82 7.36
N GLU A 298 -4.78 1.75 6.46
CA GLU A 298 -5.24 3.14 6.59
C GLU A 298 -6.48 3.35 5.71
N VAL A 299 -7.64 2.90 6.19
CA VAL A 299 -8.86 2.81 5.38
C VAL A 299 -9.56 4.15 5.31
N THR A 300 -9.96 4.56 4.09
CA THR A 300 -10.82 5.69 3.81
C THR A 300 -12.23 5.22 3.44
N PRO A 301 -13.27 6.08 3.53
CA PRO A 301 -14.65 5.70 3.25
C PRO A 301 -14.91 5.12 1.84
N ASP A 302 -14.07 5.48 0.86
CA ASP A 302 -14.18 5.05 -0.54
C ASP A 302 -13.02 4.16 -1.00
N ALA A 303 -12.18 3.73 -0.07
CA ALA A 303 -10.99 2.93 -0.31
C ALA A 303 -9.97 3.56 -1.29
N HIS A 304 -9.98 4.90 -1.43
CA HIS A 304 -9.00 5.64 -2.23
C HIS A 304 -8.12 6.54 -1.36
N PRO A 305 -6.88 6.78 -1.76
CA PRO A 305 -5.98 7.68 -1.05
C PRO A 305 -6.46 9.14 -1.09
N ILE A 306 -5.89 9.93 -0.21
CA ILE A 306 -6.12 11.38 -0.10
C ILE A 306 -4.84 12.08 -0.54
N TYR A 307 -4.96 13.00 -1.50
CA TYR A 307 -3.85 13.81 -1.99
C TYR A 307 -4.16 15.30 -1.90
N GLY A 308 -3.10 16.09 -1.69
CA GLY A 308 -3.14 17.54 -1.90
C GLY A 308 -3.22 18.38 -0.64
N ALA A 309 -3.64 19.63 -0.80
CA ALA A 309 -3.73 20.60 0.27
C ALA A 309 -4.98 20.39 1.15
N THR A 310 -4.93 20.97 2.36
CA THR A 310 -6.06 21.00 3.29
C THR A 310 -6.59 22.43 3.45
N ASN A 311 -7.51 22.61 4.39
CA ASN A 311 -8.01 23.94 4.78
C ASN A 311 -7.01 24.74 5.64
N VAL A 312 -5.90 24.13 6.08
CA VAL A 312 -4.79 24.82 6.75
C VAL A 312 -3.68 25.07 5.73
N GLU A 313 -3.31 26.34 5.56
CA GLU A 313 -2.30 26.75 4.59
C GLU A 313 -0.94 26.15 4.91
N GLY A 314 -0.32 25.51 3.91
CA GLY A 314 0.95 24.81 4.07
C GLY A 314 0.83 23.40 4.65
N PHE A 315 -0.38 22.89 4.93
CA PHE A 315 -0.57 21.52 5.37
C PHE A 315 -1.11 20.65 4.22
N TYR A 316 -0.30 19.69 3.80
CA TYR A 316 -0.59 18.76 2.71
C TYR A 316 -0.81 17.35 3.27
N VAL A 317 -1.54 16.52 2.54
CA VAL A 317 -1.81 15.12 2.89
C VAL A 317 -1.49 14.17 1.75
N CYS A 318 -0.94 12.99 2.10
CA CYS A 318 -0.76 11.85 1.21
C CYS A 318 -0.90 10.57 2.05
N THR A 319 -2.13 10.03 2.13
CA THR A 319 -2.48 8.96 3.07
C THR A 319 -3.77 8.26 2.67
N GLY A 320 -4.21 7.23 3.40
CA GLY A 320 -5.51 6.61 3.21
C GLY A 320 -5.58 5.60 2.07
N PHE A 321 -4.52 4.88 1.82
CA PHE A 321 -4.40 3.97 0.67
C PHE A 321 -5.15 2.64 0.82
N SER A 322 -5.79 2.37 1.94
CA SER A 322 -6.69 1.22 2.12
C SER A 322 -6.10 -0.13 1.69
N GLY A 323 -4.82 -0.37 1.97
CA GLY A 323 -4.10 -1.62 1.67
C GLY A 323 -3.24 -1.62 0.41
N HIS A 324 -3.37 -0.63 -0.49
CA HIS A 324 -2.57 -0.58 -1.73
C HIS A 324 -1.50 0.53 -1.75
N GLY A 325 -1.16 1.08 -0.59
CA GLY A 325 -0.21 2.17 -0.48
C GLY A 325 1.22 1.81 -0.89
N PHE A 326 1.68 0.60 -0.60
CA PHE A 326 3.04 0.21 -0.92
C PHE A 326 3.32 0.34 -2.42
N MET A 327 2.50 -0.29 -3.27
CA MET A 327 2.67 -0.28 -4.71
C MET A 327 2.53 1.10 -5.36
N HIS A 328 1.75 2.00 -4.75
CA HIS A 328 1.57 3.38 -5.23
C HIS A 328 2.55 4.38 -4.58
N GLY A 329 3.36 3.94 -3.61
CA GLY A 329 4.31 4.79 -2.88
C GLY A 329 5.29 5.58 -3.75
N PRO A 330 5.94 4.95 -4.74
CA PRO A 330 6.85 5.63 -5.64
C PRO A 330 6.23 6.83 -6.35
N ILE A 331 5.13 6.61 -7.06
CA ILE A 331 4.43 7.67 -7.80
C ILE A 331 3.80 8.72 -6.88
N SER A 332 3.27 8.31 -5.72
CA SER A 332 2.61 9.22 -4.79
C SER A 332 3.56 10.28 -4.23
N GLY A 333 4.80 9.89 -3.91
CA GLY A 333 5.82 10.84 -3.49
C GLY A 333 6.17 11.83 -4.59
N LYS A 334 6.27 11.38 -5.84
CA LYS A 334 6.49 12.25 -7.01
C LYS A 334 5.32 13.21 -7.21
N LEU A 335 4.09 12.72 -7.19
CA LEU A 335 2.87 13.53 -7.33
C LEU A 335 2.79 14.62 -6.27
N MET A 336 3.11 14.29 -5.02
CA MET A 336 3.13 15.30 -3.95
C MET A 336 4.25 16.32 -4.14
N SER A 337 5.40 15.93 -4.67
CA SER A 337 6.46 16.89 -5.01
C SER A 337 6.03 17.84 -6.12
N GLU A 338 5.37 17.34 -7.17
CA GLU A 338 4.80 18.15 -8.25
C GLU A 338 3.77 19.14 -7.69
N TYR A 339 2.83 18.65 -6.88
CA TYR A 339 1.77 19.48 -6.31
C TYR A 339 2.31 20.58 -5.35
N ILE A 340 3.30 20.27 -4.52
CA ILE A 340 3.90 21.22 -3.59
C ILE A 340 4.70 22.30 -4.35
N LEU A 341 5.37 21.95 -5.45
CA LEU A 341 6.19 22.87 -6.23
C LEU A 341 5.38 23.67 -7.25
N ASP A 342 4.47 23.03 -7.97
CA ASP A 342 3.80 23.58 -9.16
C ASP A 342 2.31 23.84 -8.94
N GLY A 343 1.76 23.44 -7.80
CA GLY A 343 0.34 23.57 -7.47
C GLY A 343 -0.58 22.61 -8.24
N LYS A 344 -0.02 21.62 -8.95
CA LYS A 344 -0.78 20.67 -9.78
C LYS A 344 -0.06 19.32 -9.89
N PHE A 345 -0.83 18.27 -10.15
CA PHE A 345 -0.33 16.94 -10.46
C PHE A 345 -0.03 16.82 -11.95
N LEU A 346 1.22 16.52 -12.31
CA LEU A 346 1.67 16.48 -13.70
C LEU A 346 1.71 15.06 -14.26
N SER A 347 2.16 14.10 -13.45
CA SER A 347 2.38 12.72 -13.91
C SER A 347 1.08 11.92 -14.01
N VAL A 348 0.18 12.07 -13.05
CA VAL A 348 -1.17 11.50 -13.03
C VAL A 348 -2.09 12.51 -12.36
N ASP A 349 -3.17 12.90 -13.01
CA ASP A 349 -4.15 13.79 -12.38
C ASP A 349 -4.96 13.02 -11.31
N VAL A 350 -4.63 13.29 -10.05
CA VAL A 350 -5.30 12.77 -8.85
C VAL A 350 -6.11 13.83 -8.12
N SER A 351 -6.41 14.96 -8.77
CA SER A 351 -7.14 16.09 -8.16
C SER A 351 -8.52 15.69 -7.62
N MET A 352 -9.15 14.68 -8.22
CA MET A 352 -10.41 14.09 -7.75
C MET A 352 -10.31 13.40 -6.39
N LEU A 353 -9.09 13.06 -5.94
CA LEU A 353 -8.80 12.38 -4.68
C LEU A 353 -8.46 13.38 -3.55
N ASP A 354 -8.92 14.61 -3.64
CA ASP A 354 -8.74 15.63 -2.62
C ASP A 354 -9.51 15.31 -1.32
N LEU A 355 -9.12 15.96 -0.23
CA LEU A 355 -9.77 15.76 1.08
C LEU A 355 -11.24 16.24 1.08
N LYS A 356 -11.57 17.26 0.29
CA LYS A 356 -12.92 17.85 0.24
C LYS A 356 -13.98 16.91 -0.33
N ARG A 357 -13.54 15.89 -1.12
CA ARG A 357 -14.48 14.91 -1.71
C ARG A 357 -15.37 14.21 -0.68
N PHE A 358 -14.92 14.08 0.56
CA PHE A 358 -15.71 13.45 1.64
C PHE A 358 -16.83 14.37 2.13
N GLU A 359 -16.57 15.66 2.28
CA GLU A 359 -17.56 16.68 2.65
C GLU A 359 -18.57 16.87 1.52
N GLU A 360 -18.08 16.90 0.28
CA GLU A 360 -18.87 17.10 -0.94
C GLU A 360 -19.56 15.80 -1.44
N ARG A 361 -19.31 14.66 -0.78
CA ARG A 361 -19.86 13.34 -1.13
C ARG A 361 -19.55 12.89 -2.55
N ARG A 362 -18.39 13.27 -3.08
CA ARG A 362 -17.86 12.86 -4.41
C ARG A 362 -17.06 11.56 -4.27
N LEU A 363 -17.65 10.53 -3.63
CA LEU A 363 -16.96 9.27 -3.37
C LEU A 363 -16.84 8.42 -4.63
N ILE A 364 -15.70 7.75 -4.77
CA ILE A 364 -15.40 6.79 -5.82
C ILE A 364 -15.03 5.49 -5.13
N GLN A 365 -15.82 4.42 -5.31
CA GLN A 365 -15.59 3.19 -4.59
C GLN A 365 -14.60 2.27 -5.31
N GLU A 366 -13.50 1.88 -4.64
CA GLU A 366 -12.63 0.79 -5.07
C GLU A 366 -13.12 -0.53 -4.46
N TYR A 367 -13.36 -1.53 -5.29
CA TYR A 367 -13.87 -2.83 -4.86
C TYR A 367 -12.80 -3.93 -4.79
N ASN A 368 -11.66 -3.74 -5.47
CA ASN A 368 -10.56 -4.71 -5.46
C ASN A 368 -9.60 -4.48 -4.28
N VAL A 369 -10.15 -4.33 -3.07
CA VAL A 369 -9.39 -4.24 -1.81
C VAL A 369 -9.57 -5.56 -1.05
N VAL A 370 -8.45 -6.13 -0.55
CA VAL A 370 -8.40 -7.44 0.12
C VAL A 370 -7.90 -7.28 1.56
#